data_a12049382dc48e10684bf2930f2bdaa8
#
_entry.id   a12049382dc48e10684bf2930f2bdaa8
#
_cell.length_a   1.000
_cell.length_b   1.000
_cell.length_c   1.000
_cell.angle_alpha   90.00
_cell.angle_beta   90.00
_cell.angle_gamma   90.00
#
_symmetry.space_group_name_H-M   'P 1'
#
loop_
_entity.id
_entity.type
_entity.pdbx_description
1 polymer ?
#
loop_
_entity_poly.entity_id
_entity_poly.type
_entity_poly.pdbx_seq_one_letter_code
_entity_poly.pdbx_strand_id
1 'polypeptide(L)'
;MKIAIVNYTGTVGKTTIAAHLLSPRMGNAPIFAIESINETAAGLGVDVEQIKGDKFRELFRKLFALEDAIIDVGASNIEDFLDGMVKFDESHLEFDYFVIPLTSGTKEQKETISMIGTLSDFGIPAEKIRLLFNRVDADVADEFAHV
;
A
#
# COMPACT_ATOMS: atom_id res chain seq x y z
N MET A 1 -4.34 3.74 13.71
CA MET A 1 -3.37 2.99 12.87
C MET A 1 -3.45 3.46 11.43
N LYS A 2 -2.33 3.73 10.81
CA LYS A 2 -2.25 4.15 9.42
C LYS A 2 -1.41 3.13 8.63
N ILE A 3 -2.01 2.58 7.57
CA ILE A 3 -1.38 1.55 6.74
C ILE A 3 -1.30 2.03 5.30
N ALA A 4 -0.11 1.93 4.70
CA ALA A 4 0.07 2.10 3.27
C ALA A 4 0.17 0.74 2.59
N ILE A 5 -0.58 0.53 1.51
CA ILE A 5 -0.49 -0.68 0.70
C ILE A 5 0.25 -0.32 -0.58
N VAL A 6 1.39 -0.95 -0.80
CA VAL A 6 2.30 -0.62 -1.89
C VAL A 6 2.80 -1.88 -2.59
N ASN A 7 2.88 -1.86 -3.89
CA ASN A 7 3.70 -2.76 -4.69
C ASN A 7 3.81 -2.21 -6.11
N TYR A 8 4.89 -2.52 -6.82
CA TYR A 8 5.09 -2.11 -8.20
C TYR A 8 4.16 -2.81 -9.19
N THR A 9 3.60 -3.95 -8.82
CA THR A 9 2.62 -4.64 -9.67
C THR A 9 1.20 -4.29 -9.31
N GLY A 10 0.35 -4.08 -10.33
CA GLY A 10 -1.06 -3.69 -10.15
C GLY A 10 -2.03 -4.85 -9.90
N THR A 11 -1.59 -6.11 -10.05
CA THR A 11 -2.48 -7.28 -10.10
C THR A 11 -2.46 -8.15 -8.83
N VAL A 12 -1.95 -7.65 -7.73
CA VAL A 12 -1.78 -8.42 -6.48
C VAL A 12 -2.97 -8.30 -5.51
N GLY A 13 -3.99 -7.51 -5.85
CA GLY A 13 -5.20 -7.36 -5.05
C GLY A 13 -5.16 -6.25 -4.01
N LYS A 14 -4.36 -5.19 -4.19
CA LYS A 14 -4.24 -4.08 -3.25
C LYS A 14 -5.59 -3.48 -2.85
N THR A 15 -6.41 -3.13 -3.83
CA THR A 15 -7.71 -2.49 -3.61
C THR A 15 -8.67 -3.41 -2.87
N THR A 16 -8.73 -4.69 -3.23
CA THR A 16 -9.56 -5.69 -2.55
C THR A 16 -9.10 -5.91 -1.10
N ILE A 17 -7.80 -5.94 -0.87
CA ILE A 17 -7.22 -6.08 0.48
C ILE A 17 -7.58 -4.86 1.33
N ALA A 18 -7.47 -3.65 0.79
CA ALA A 18 -7.86 -2.44 1.49
C ALA A 18 -9.34 -2.48 1.90
N ALA A 19 -10.23 -2.78 0.95
CA ALA A 19 -11.67 -2.69 1.14
C ALA A 19 -12.25 -3.84 1.97
N HIS A 20 -11.78 -5.05 1.77
CA HIS A 20 -12.41 -6.26 2.34
C HIS A 20 -11.62 -6.92 3.46
N LEU A 21 -10.33 -6.66 3.56
CA LEU A 21 -9.51 -7.21 4.64
C LEU A 21 -9.19 -6.19 5.72
N LEU A 22 -8.58 -5.07 5.35
CA LEU A 22 -8.04 -4.12 6.33
C LEU A 22 -9.10 -3.18 6.88
N SER A 23 -9.87 -2.50 6.03
CA SER A 23 -10.85 -1.52 6.49
C SER A 23 -11.86 -2.09 7.49
N PRO A 24 -12.51 -3.25 7.25
CA PRO A 24 -13.44 -3.81 8.23
C PRO A 24 -12.79 -4.14 9.58
N ARG A 25 -11.52 -4.53 9.59
CA ARG A 25 -10.77 -4.87 10.81
C ARG A 25 -10.21 -3.65 11.54
N MET A 26 -10.26 -2.50 10.91
CA MET A 26 -9.81 -1.22 11.46
C MET A 26 -11.00 -0.29 11.75
N GLY A 27 -12.15 -0.85 12.14
CA GLY A 27 -13.35 -0.07 12.47
C GLY A 27 -13.94 0.69 11.27
N ASN A 28 -13.87 0.11 10.07
CA ASN A 28 -14.24 0.74 8.80
C ASN A 28 -13.43 2.00 8.51
N ALA A 29 -12.11 1.91 8.71
CA ALA A 29 -11.19 3.01 8.43
C ALA A 29 -11.33 3.51 6.99
N PRO A 30 -11.25 4.83 6.76
CA PRO A 30 -11.34 5.40 5.42
C PRO A 30 -10.16 4.95 4.56
N ILE A 31 -10.42 4.78 3.26
CA ILE A 31 -9.43 4.38 2.27
C ILE A 31 -9.16 5.54 1.33
N PHE A 32 -7.90 5.94 1.23
CA PHE A 32 -7.43 6.94 0.28
C PHE A 32 -6.72 6.23 -0.87
N ALA A 33 -7.30 6.30 -2.07
CA ALA A 33 -6.70 5.71 -3.26
C ALA A 33 -5.85 6.74 -4.00
N ILE A 34 -4.56 6.46 -4.15
CA ILE A 34 -3.65 7.30 -4.93
C ILE A 34 -3.55 6.66 -6.31
N GLU A 35 -4.28 7.21 -7.26
CA GLU A 35 -4.39 6.66 -8.61
C GLU A 35 -4.36 7.73 -9.68
N SER A 36 -3.80 7.36 -10.84
CA SER A 36 -3.89 8.16 -12.07
C SER A 36 -5.03 7.72 -12.99
N ILE A 37 -5.66 6.58 -12.72
CA ILE A 37 -6.74 5.96 -13.50
C ILE A 37 -7.88 5.55 -12.58
N ASN A 38 -9.12 5.60 -13.09
CA ASN A 38 -10.40 5.47 -12.35
C ASN A 38 -10.74 4.07 -11.78
N GLU A 39 -9.81 3.31 -11.29
CA GLU A 39 -10.12 2.07 -10.57
C GLU A 39 -10.09 2.32 -9.07
N THR A 40 -11.22 2.23 -8.42
CA THR A 40 -11.35 2.58 -7.02
C THR A 40 -12.03 1.51 -6.21
N ALA A 41 -11.75 1.51 -4.91
CA ALA A 41 -12.48 0.71 -3.95
C ALA A 41 -13.95 1.16 -3.76
N ALA A 42 -14.34 2.31 -4.32
CA ALA A 42 -15.73 2.79 -4.25
C ALA A 42 -16.73 1.77 -4.82
N GLY A 43 -16.35 1.05 -5.87
CA GLY A 43 -17.16 -0.04 -6.43
C GLY A 43 -17.32 -1.25 -5.51
N LEU A 44 -16.57 -1.32 -4.41
CA LEU A 44 -16.62 -2.39 -3.41
C LEU A 44 -17.47 -2.02 -2.18
N GLY A 45 -18.17 -0.88 -2.22
CA GLY A 45 -19.10 -0.47 -1.17
C GLY A 45 -18.44 0.12 0.08
N VAL A 46 -17.24 0.66 -0.02
CA VAL A 46 -16.54 1.38 1.05
C VAL A 46 -16.29 2.82 0.67
N ASP A 47 -16.14 3.69 1.68
CA ASP A 47 -15.77 5.07 1.46
C ASP A 47 -14.32 5.16 0.96
N VAL A 48 -14.16 5.69 -0.24
CA VAL A 48 -12.86 5.87 -0.88
C VAL A 48 -12.73 7.30 -1.36
N GLU A 49 -11.62 7.92 -1.01
CA GLU A 49 -11.25 9.21 -1.55
C GLU A 49 -10.10 9.07 -2.52
N GLN A 50 -10.29 9.53 -3.76
CA GLN A 50 -9.25 9.53 -4.77
C GLN A 50 -8.36 10.76 -4.66
N ILE A 51 -7.05 10.51 -4.60
CA ILE A 51 -6.03 11.53 -4.59
C ILE A 51 -5.04 11.24 -5.70
N LYS A 52 -4.72 12.24 -6.50
CA LYS A 52 -3.65 12.12 -7.49
C LYS A 52 -2.30 12.06 -6.78
N GLY A 53 -1.39 11.22 -7.28
CA GLY A 53 -0.09 10.99 -6.66
C GLY A 53 0.76 12.25 -6.43
N ASP A 54 0.59 13.28 -7.28
CA ASP A 54 1.29 14.56 -7.14
C ASP A 54 0.71 15.48 -6.04
N LYS A 55 -0.44 15.12 -5.45
CA LYS A 55 -1.09 15.89 -4.37
C LYS A 55 -0.80 15.33 -2.98
N PHE A 56 0.42 14.95 -2.75
CA PHE A 56 0.84 14.32 -1.50
C PHE A 56 0.62 15.20 -0.27
N ARG A 57 0.79 16.52 -0.41
CA ARG A 57 0.54 17.47 0.68
C ARG A 57 -0.91 17.44 1.17
N GLU A 58 -1.86 17.32 0.26
CA GLU A 58 -3.27 17.18 0.59
C GLU A 58 -3.56 15.89 1.36
N LEU A 59 -2.96 14.78 0.91
CA LEU A 59 -3.02 13.50 1.60
C LEU A 59 -2.52 13.61 3.04
N PHE A 60 -1.34 14.22 3.24
CA PHE A 60 -0.76 14.41 4.57
C PHE A 60 -1.68 15.17 5.50
N ARG A 61 -2.25 16.25 5.01
CA ARG A 61 -3.15 17.09 5.80
C ARG A 61 -4.37 16.29 6.29
N LYS A 62 -4.90 15.40 5.46
CA LYS A 62 -6.00 14.51 5.82
C LYS A 62 -5.57 13.44 6.81
N LEU A 63 -4.39 12.84 6.61
CA LEU A 63 -3.86 11.82 7.51
C LEU A 63 -3.63 12.34 8.92
N PHE A 64 -3.12 13.55 9.08
CA PHE A 64 -2.91 14.16 10.40
C PHE A 64 -4.20 14.34 11.18
N ALA A 65 -5.34 14.47 10.50
CA ALA A 65 -6.64 14.63 11.13
C ALA A 65 -7.30 13.29 11.56
N LEU A 66 -6.74 12.16 11.17
CA LEU A 66 -7.32 10.83 11.40
C LEU A 66 -6.43 9.95 12.30
N GLU A 67 -7.05 9.11 13.13
CA GLU A 67 -6.35 8.05 13.86
C GLU A 67 -6.10 6.83 12.99
N ASP A 68 -7.12 6.41 12.24
CA ASP A 68 -7.10 5.23 11.39
C ASP A 68 -7.31 5.61 9.92
N ALA A 69 -6.45 5.13 9.06
CA ALA A 69 -6.56 5.33 7.63
C ALA A 69 -5.80 4.25 6.86
N ILE A 70 -6.25 3.96 5.65
CA ILE A 70 -5.59 3.06 4.71
C ILE A 70 -5.30 3.85 3.44
N ILE A 71 -4.06 3.80 2.99
CA ILE A 71 -3.63 4.44 1.75
C ILE A 71 -3.34 3.33 0.74
N ASP A 72 -4.15 3.25 -0.31
CA ASP A 72 -3.98 2.30 -1.41
C ASP A 72 -3.24 3.00 -2.54
N VAL A 73 -1.97 2.67 -2.72
CA VAL A 73 -1.11 3.33 -3.71
C VAL A 73 -1.13 2.53 -5.01
N GLY A 74 -1.66 3.12 -6.08
CA GLY A 74 -1.63 2.53 -7.41
C GLY A 74 -0.20 2.29 -7.88
N ALA A 75 0.04 1.19 -8.61
CA ALA A 75 1.38 0.81 -9.04
C ALA A 75 2.10 1.92 -9.82
N SER A 76 1.38 2.65 -10.66
CA SER A 76 1.93 3.77 -11.44
C SER A 76 2.23 5.03 -10.61
N ASN A 77 1.79 5.09 -9.37
CA ASN A 77 1.96 6.26 -8.49
C ASN A 77 2.96 6.04 -7.36
N ILE A 78 3.61 4.89 -7.32
CA ILE A 78 4.58 4.55 -6.25
C ILE A 78 5.70 5.58 -6.17
N GLU A 79 6.28 5.96 -7.30
CA GLU A 79 7.38 6.93 -7.32
C GLU A 79 6.95 8.30 -6.82
N ASP A 80 5.80 8.80 -7.27
CA ASP A 80 5.25 10.07 -6.81
C ASP A 80 4.95 10.06 -5.32
N PHE A 81 4.42 8.95 -4.82
CA PHE A 81 4.15 8.76 -3.39
C PHE A 81 5.45 8.78 -2.56
N LEU A 82 6.47 8.05 -3.01
CA LEU A 82 7.77 8.01 -2.32
C LEU A 82 8.50 9.36 -2.38
N ASP A 83 8.47 10.04 -3.52
CA ASP A 83 9.01 11.39 -3.65
C ASP A 83 8.29 12.38 -2.73
N GLY A 84 6.98 12.25 -2.60
CA GLY A 84 6.20 13.02 -1.64
C GLY A 84 6.65 12.79 -0.21
N MET A 85 6.94 11.54 0.16
CA MET A 85 7.47 11.21 1.49
C MET A 85 8.84 11.87 1.75
N VAL A 86 9.71 11.93 0.75
CA VAL A 86 11.03 12.59 0.87
C VAL A 86 10.90 14.10 1.07
N LYS A 87 9.93 14.72 0.41
CA LYS A 87 9.69 16.17 0.52
C LYS A 87 9.11 16.60 1.87
N PHE A 88 8.55 15.66 2.62
CA PHE A 88 8.01 15.92 3.95
C PHE A 88 8.84 15.17 4.99
N ASP A 89 9.64 15.89 5.72
CA ASP A 89 10.49 15.32 6.78
C ASP A 89 9.67 14.41 7.70
N GLU A 90 10.20 13.20 7.94
CA GLU A 90 9.62 12.22 8.85
C GLU A 90 8.20 11.75 8.46
N SER A 91 7.77 12.00 7.24
CA SER A 91 6.43 11.60 6.77
C SER A 91 6.19 10.09 6.85
N HIS A 92 7.23 9.29 6.71
CA HIS A 92 7.15 7.84 6.88
C HIS A 92 6.74 7.41 8.30
N LEU A 93 6.92 8.26 9.30
CA LEU A 93 6.51 8.00 10.68
C LEU A 93 4.99 8.05 10.86
N GLU A 94 4.26 8.69 9.95
CA GLU A 94 2.80 8.69 9.96
C GLU A 94 2.20 7.31 9.69
N PHE A 95 2.96 6.43 9.05
CA PHE A 95 2.52 5.07 8.76
C PHE A 95 3.02 4.09 9.81
N ASP A 96 2.11 3.31 10.36
CA ASP A 96 2.44 2.21 11.26
C ASP A 96 2.99 1.01 10.49
N TYR A 97 2.41 0.72 9.32
CA TYR A 97 2.82 -0.38 8.47
C TYR A 97 2.76 -0.04 6.99
N PHE A 98 3.71 -0.61 6.25
CA PHE A 98 3.72 -0.71 4.79
C PHE A 98 3.43 -2.17 4.44
N VAL A 99 2.25 -2.43 3.89
CA VAL A 99 1.82 -3.77 3.50
C VAL A 99 2.11 -3.96 2.02
N ILE A 100 2.84 -5.02 1.71
CA ILE A 100 3.17 -5.41 0.34
C ILE A 100 2.45 -6.71 0.02
N PRO A 101 1.27 -6.66 -0.62
CA PRO A 101 0.60 -7.86 -1.08
C PRO A 101 1.33 -8.41 -2.30
N LEU A 102 1.46 -9.71 -2.38
CA LEU A 102 2.08 -10.39 -3.52
C LEU A 102 1.37 -11.69 -3.84
N THR A 103 1.46 -12.09 -5.10
CA THR A 103 1.02 -13.38 -5.61
C THR A 103 2.23 -14.21 -6.01
N SER A 104 2.04 -15.51 -6.27
CA SER A 104 3.13 -16.47 -6.48
C SER A 104 3.90 -16.33 -7.80
N GLY A 105 3.43 -15.48 -8.72
CA GLY A 105 4.11 -15.26 -9.99
C GLY A 105 5.57 -14.79 -9.82
N THR A 106 6.46 -15.24 -10.69
CA THR A 106 7.88 -14.88 -10.63
C THR A 106 8.11 -13.38 -10.75
N LYS A 107 7.36 -12.72 -11.63
CA LYS A 107 7.42 -11.27 -11.79
C LYS A 107 7.00 -10.54 -10.50
N GLU A 108 5.88 -10.96 -9.92
CA GLU A 108 5.33 -10.39 -8.69
C GLU A 108 6.30 -10.54 -7.51
N GLN A 109 6.94 -11.70 -7.38
CA GLN A 109 7.96 -11.92 -6.35
C GLN A 109 9.18 -11.01 -6.54
N LYS A 110 9.68 -10.86 -7.76
CA LYS A 110 10.81 -9.98 -8.09
C LYS A 110 10.49 -8.51 -7.80
N GLU A 111 9.30 -8.06 -8.20
CA GLU A 111 8.86 -6.69 -7.94
C GLU A 111 8.67 -6.43 -6.44
N THR A 112 8.23 -7.43 -5.69
CA THR A 112 8.14 -7.36 -4.23
C THR A 112 9.51 -7.17 -3.58
N ILE A 113 10.51 -7.93 -4.01
CA ILE A 113 11.89 -7.77 -3.52
C ILE A 113 12.41 -6.36 -3.82
N SER A 114 12.15 -5.86 -5.03
CA SER A 114 12.49 -4.50 -5.42
C SER A 114 11.79 -3.45 -4.55
N MET A 115 10.50 -3.65 -4.24
CA MET A 115 9.72 -2.76 -3.39
C MET A 115 10.27 -2.72 -1.95
N ILE A 116 10.63 -3.86 -1.39
CA ILE A 116 11.28 -3.93 -0.07
C ILE A 116 12.58 -3.12 -0.06
N GLY A 117 13.41 -3.30 -1.08
CA GLY A 117 14.65 -2.54 -1.24
C GLY A 117 14.41 -1.03 -1.31
N THR A 118 13.42 -0.61 -2.08
CA THR A 118 13.05 0.79 -2.21
C THR A 118 12.58 1.39 -0.89
N LEU A 119 11.71 0.71 -0.17
CA LEU A 119 11.26 1.17 1.16
C LEU A 119 12.42 1.28 2.14
N SER A 120 13.31 0.30 2.13
CA SER A 120 14.51 0.31 2.98
C SER A 120 15.42 1.49 2.66
N ASP A 121 15.62 1.80 1.38
CA ASP A 121 16.42 2.94 0.92
C ASP A 121 15.81 4.29 1.36
N PHE A 122 14.49 4.36 1.47
CA PHE A 122 13.78 5.52 2.01
C PHE A 122 13.80 5.60 3.55
N GLY A 123 14.46 4.65 4.22
CA GLY A 123 14.58 4.65 5.68
C GLY A 123 13.41 4.02 6.42
N ILE A 124 12.54 3.26 5.74
CA ILE A 124 11.46 2.54 6.41
C ILE A 124 12.05 1.36 7.18
N PRO A 125 11.87 1.29 8.50
CA PRO A 125 12.40 0.17 9.28
C PRO A 125 11.70 -1.14 8.92
N ALA A 126 12.45 -2.24 8.99
CA ALA A 126 11.95 -3.57 8.62
C ALA A 126 10.72 -4.00 9.41
N GLU A 127 10.63 -3.60 10.67
CA GLU A 127 9.47 -3.90 11.53
C GLU A 127 8.18 -3.24 11.08
N LYS A 128 8.23 -2.25 10.20
CA LYS A 128 7.05 -1.63 9.60
C LYS A 128 6.65 -2.27 8.27
N ILE A 129 7.50 -3.09 7.67
CA ILE A 129 7.23 -3.73 6.39
C ILE A 129 6.55 -5.08 6.64
N ARG A 130 5.42 -5.32 5.98
CA ARG A 130 4.65 -6.56 6.09
C ARG A 130 4.37 -7.13 4.71
N LEU A 131 4.73 -8.39 4.50
CA LEU A 131 4.37 -9.11 3.30
C LEU A 131 3.01 -9.79 3.51
N LEU A 132 2.13 -9.69 2.53
CA LEU A 132 0.84 -10.35 2.54
C LEU A 132 0.76 -11.29 1.33
N PHE A 133 0.94 -12.58 1.60
CA PHE A 133 0.85 -13.62 0.57
C PHE A 133 -0.61 -13.83 0.19
N ASN A 134 -0.94 -13.52 -1.05
CA ASN A 134 -2.30 -13.55 -1.57
C ASN A 134 -2.44 -14.62 -2.65
N ARG A 135 -3.63 -15.20 -2.77
CA ARG A 135 -3.94 -16.25 -3.75
C ARG A 135 -3.00 -17.45 -3.62
N VAL A 136 -2.80 -17.90 -2.39
CA VAL A 136 -1.99 -19.07 -2.09
C VAL A 136 -2.84 -20.32 -2.34
N ASP A 137 -2.39 -21.21 -3.21
CA ASP A 137 -3.11 -22.43 -3.57
C ASP A 137 -2.79 -23.61 -2.65
N ALA A 138 -1.54 -23.76 -2.25
CA ALA A 138 -1.09 -24.90 -1.44
C ALA A 138 -0.20 -24.49 -0.27
N ASP A 139 1.06 -24.14 -0.52
CA ASP A 139 2.05 -23.84 0.51
C ASP A 139 2.85 -22.59 0.19
N VAL A 140 2.93 -21.68 1.16
CA VAL A 140 3.62 -20.40 0.99
C VAL A 140 5.12 -20.59 0.71
N ALA A 141 5.78 -21.51 1.40
CA ALA A 141 7.21 -21.70 1.25
C ALA A 141 7.57 -22.20 -0.17
N ASP A 142 6.73 -23.06 -0.72
CA ASP A 142 6.94 -23.60 -2.06
C ASP A 142 6.57 -22.59 -3.15
N GLU A 143 5.44 -21.91 -3.00
CA GLU A 143 4.93 -20.99 -4.00
C GLU A 143 5.72 -19.67 -4.07
N PHE A 144 6.30 -19.23 -2.96
CA PHE A 144 7.00 -17.94 -2.83
C PHE A 144 8.49 -18.11 -2.53
N ALA A 145 9.11 -19.10 -3.14
CA ALA A 145 10.51 -19.47 -2.87
C ALA A 145 11.54 -18.37 -3.17
N HIS A 146 11.19 -17.34 -3.96
CA HIS A 146 12.08 -16.23 -4.30
C HIS A 146 12.04 -15.07 -3.31
N VAL A 147 11.13 -15.08 -2.36
CA VAL A 147 10.95 -13.99 -1.36
C VAL A 147 11.44 -14.39 0.07
#